data_f6f8df048b38234812602dcca8d953c2
#
_entry.id   f6f8df048b38234812602dcca8d953c2
#
_cell.length_a   1.000
_cell.length_b   1.000
_cell.length_c   1.000
_cell.angle_alpha   90.00
_cell.angle_beta   90.00
_cell.angle_gamma   90.00
#
_symmetry.space_group_name_H-M   'P 1'
#
loop_
_entity.id
_entity.type
_entity.pdbx_description
1 polymer ?
#
loop_
_entity_poly.entity_id
_entity_poly.type
_entity_poly.pdbx_seq_one_letter_code
_entity_poly.pdbx_strand_id
1 'polypeptide(L)'
;MRQALWPEGSAAEHAGEIEAFLAGGAQEPLAVLIAEAASGNPVGFAELSIRRTAEGCRTDRVAYLEGWFVVPDARRRGIGRRLVEAAEDWARAQGCAELASDSEAGNEISQAAHRAAGFDEAALIRCYRKDL
;
A
#
# COMPACT_ATOMS: atom_id res chain seq x y z
N MET A 1 -0.80 -3.15 13.09
CA MET A 1 0.02 -2.93 11.89
C MET A 1 -0.20 -1.55 11.30
N ARG A 2 -1.44 -1.10 11.01
CA ARG A 2 -1.69 0.25 10.49
C ARG A 2 -1.07 1.36 11.33
N GLN A 3 -1.22 1.32 12.66
CA GLN A 3 -0.58 2.28 13.58
C GLN A 3 0.95 2.33 13.47
N ALA A 4 1.59 1.21 13.09
CA ALA A 4 3.04 1.17 12.89
C ALA A 4 3.48 1.72 11.52
N LEU A 5 2.59 1.67 10.51
CA LEU A 5 2.83 2.24 9.20
C LEU A 5 2.50 3.74 9.17
N TRP A 6 1.41 4.14 9.82
CA TRP A 6 0.92 5.52 9.90
C TRP A 6 0.80 5.96 11.37
N PRO A 7 1.90 6.31 12.03
CA PRO A 7 1.93 6.63 13.46
C PRO A 7 1.24 7.96 13.82
N GLU A 8 1.00 8.83 12.84
CA GLU A 8 0.28 10.10 12.99
C GLU A 8 -1.21 9.94 13.27
N GLY A 9 -1.82 8.83 12.84
CA GLY A 9 -3.19 8.48 13.17
C GLY A 9 -3.29 7.82 14.54
N SER A 10 -4.40 8.04 15.25
CA SER A 10 -4.67 7.33 16.51
C SER A 10 -5.16 5.90 16.28
N ALA A 11 -5.02 5.04 17.29
CA ALA A 11 -5.54 3.68 17.24
C ALA A 11 -7.07 3.64 17.04
N ALA A 12 -7.79 4.62 17.58
CA ALA A 12 -9.26 4.74 17.43
C ALA A 12 -9.65 5.12 16.00
N GLU A 13 -8.92 6.04 15.36
CA GLU A 13 -9.12 6.41 13.96
C GLU A 13 -8.89 5.21 13.04
N HIS A 14 -7.76 4.51 13.19
CA HIS A 14 -7.48 3.30 12.42
C HIS A 14 -8.52 2.19 12.63
N ALA A 15 -9.05 2.01 13.85
CA ALA A 15 -10.10 1.06 14.12
C ALA A 15 -11.40 1.45 13.40
N GLY A 16 -11.79 2.73 13.46
CA GLY A 16 -12.97 3.25 12.77
C GLY A 16 -12.91 3.09 11.25
N GLU A 17 -11.75 3.33 10.65
CA GLU A 17 -11.52 3.12 9.21
C GLU A 17 -11.65 1.65 8.82
N ILE A 18 -11.10 0.74 9.63
CA ILE A 18 -11.24 -0.71 9.42
C ILE A 18 -12.70 -1.13 9.52
N GLU A 19 -13.44 -0.67 10.53
CA GLU A 19 -14.85 -0.95 10.69
C GLU A 19 -15.68 -0.44 9.51
N ALA A 20 -15.42 0.78 9.03
CA ALA A 20 -16.07 1.35 7.86
C ALA A 20 -15.80 0.52 6.60
N PHE A 21 -14.56 0.07 6.40
CA PHE A 21 -14.19 -0.83 5.30
C PHE A 21 -14.95 -2.15 5.35
N LEU A 22 -14.96 -2.81 6.51
CA LEU A 22 -15.65 -4.09 6.71
C LEU A 22 -17.18 -3.97 6.54
N ALA A 23 -17.75 -2.83 6.88
CA ALA A 23 -19.17 -2.53 6.67
C ALA A 23 -19.53 -2.19 5.21
N GLY A 24 -18.53 -2.07 4.32
CA GLY A 24 -18.73 -1.69 2.92
C GLY A 24 -19.06 -0.20 2.71
N GLY A 25 -18.84 0.63 3.73
CA GLY A 25 -19.12 2.07 3.69
C GLY A 25 -17.91 2.92 3.30
N ALA A 26 -16.71 2.35 3.27
CA ALA A 26 -15.50 3.05 2.87
C ALA A 26 -15.39 3.15 1.34
N GLN A 27 -15.00 4.32 0.84
CA GLN A 27 -14.68 4.48 -0.58
C GLN A 27 -13.27 3.96 -0.91
N GLU A 28 -12.35 4.05 0.04
CA GLU A 28 -10.97 3.57 -0.02
C GLU A 28 -10.56 3.01 1.35
N PRO A 29 -9.67 2.00 1.40
CA PRO A 29 -9.13 1.27 0.26
C PRO A 29 -10.18 0.39 -0.44
N LEU A 30 -9.95 0.04 -1.71
CA LEU A 30 -10.83 -0.88 -2.45
C LEU A 30 -10.57 -2.34 -2.10
N ALA A 31 -9.35 -2.66 -1.70
CA ALA A 31 -8.96 -4.00 -1.24
C ALA A 31 -7.89 -3.92 -0.14
N VAL A 32 -7.95 -4.89 0.75
CA VAL A 32 -6.92 -5.12 1.77
C VAL A 32 -6.43 -6.56 1.65
N LEU A 33 -5.13 -6.73 1.49
CA LEU A 33 -4.47 -8.02 1.49
C LEU A 33 -3.81 -8.26 2.84
N ILE A 34 -3.99 -9.44 3.42
CA ILE A 34 -3.39 -9.82 4.70
C ILE A 34 -2.47 -11.01 4.47
N ALA A 35 -1.24 -10.89 4.95
CA ALA A 35 -0.32 -12.01 5.04
C ALA A 35 -0.40 -12.61 6.46
N GLU A 36 -0.63 -13.90 6.53
CA GLU A 36 -0.71 -14.66 7.78
C GLU A 36 0.50 -15.59 7.93
N ALA A 37 0.99 -15.71 9.15
CA ALA A 37 1.94 -16.74 9.51
C ALA A 37 1.26 -18.13 9.53
N ALA A 38 2.05 -19.21 9.61
CA ALA A 38 1.52 -20.57 9.72
C ALA A 38 0.62 -20.76 10.97
N SER A 39 0.78 -19.93 12.00
CA SER A 39 -0.07 -19.87 13.18
C SER A 39 -1.45 -19.21 12.95
N GLY A 40 -1.68 -18.61 11.76
CA GLY A 40 -2.85 -17.79 11.47
C GLY A 40 -2.75 -16.33 11.93
N ASN A 41 -1.66 -15.94 12.60
CA ASN A 41 -1.47 -14.56 13.02
C ASN A 41 -1.13 -13.66 11.82
N PRO A 42 -1.75 -12.47 11.70
CA PRO A 42 -1.42 -11.51 10.65
C PRO A 42 -0.01 -10.93 10.88
N VAL A 43 0.84 -11.03 9.87
CA VAL A 43 2.23 -10.57 9.90
C VAL A 43 2.56 -9.51 8.87
N GLY A 44 1.61 -9.18 7.99
CA GLY A 44 1.75 -8.10 7.01
C GLY A 44 0.42 -7.75 6.38
N PHE A 45 0.36 -6.60 5.72
CA PHE A 45 -0.81 -6.18 4.95
C PHE A 45 -0.41 -5.26 3.79
N ALA A 46 -1.30 -5.15 2.82
CA ALA A 46 -1.28 -4.14 1.78
C ALA A 46 -2.68 -3.57 1.59
N GLU A 47 -2.78 -2.26 1.40
CA GLU A 47 -4.01 -1.55 1.05
C GLU A 47 -3.92 -1.05 -0.38
N LEU A 48 -5.00 -1.24 -1.14
CA LEU A 48 -5.05 -1.00 -2.57
C LEU A 48 -6.22 -0.10 -2.94
N SER A 49 -5.97 0.82 -3.85
CA SER A 49 -6.98 1.67 -4.49
C SER A 49 -6.82 1.68 -6.00
N ILE A 50 -7.68 2.42 -6.70
CA ILE A 50 -7.54 2.71 -8.13
C ILE A 50 -7.59 4.22 -8.28
N ARG A 51 -6.55 4.78 -8.90
CA ARG A 51 -6.42 6.21 -9.19
C ARG A 51 -6.52 6.47 -10.69
N ARG A 52 -6.97 7.66 -11.06
CA ARG A 52 -7.01 8.07 -12.47
C ARG A 52 -5.64 8.47 -13.00
N THR A 53 -4.77 8.90 -12.10
CA THR A 53 -3.40 9.34 -12.43
C THR A 53 -2.46 8.95 -11.32
N ALA A 54 -1.23 8.59 -11.68
CA ALA A 54 -0.10 8.49 -10.77
C ALA A 54 1.18 8.88 -11.51
N GLU A 55 2.16 9.42 -10.79
CA GLU A 55 3.41 9.88 -11.38
C GLU A 55 4.11 8.76 -12.15
N GLY A 56 4.54 9.08 -13.38
CA GLY A 56 5.19 8.14 -14.29
C GLY A 56 4.27 7.13 -14.97
N CYS A 57 3.00 7.03 -14.58
CA CYS A 57 2.02 6.17 -15.23
C CYS A 57 1.41 6.82 -16.47
N ARG A 58 0.98 5.98 -17.42
CA ARG A 58 0.49 6.39 -18.74
C ARG A 58 -0.99 6.13 -18.96
N THR A 59 -1.59 5.29 -18.11
CA THR A 59 -3.02 4.95 -18.20
C THR A 59 -3.84 5.84 -17.27
N ASP A 60 -5.17 5.90 -17.51
CA ASP A 60 -6.14 6.61 -16.68
C ASP A 60 -6.85 5.71 -15.67
N ARG A 61 -6.32 4.49 -15.48
CA ARG A 61 -6.77 3.50 -14.51
C ARG A 61 -5.55 2.78 -13.93
N VAL A 62 -5.02 3.34 -12.86
CA VAL A 62 -3.79 2.88 -12.21
C VAL A 62 -4.14 2.25 -10.87
N ALA A 63 -3.76 1.00 -10.65
CA ALA A 63 -3.80 0.42 -9.31
C ALA A 63 -2.76 1.12 -8.43
N TYR A 64 -3.10 1.39 -7.19
CA TYR A 64 -2.22 2.11 -6.27
C TYR A 64 -2.06 1.34 -4.97
N LEU A 65 -0.82 1.09 -4.59
CA LEU A 65 -0.43 0.50 -3.32
C LEU A 65 -0.32 1.62 -2.27
N GLU A 66 -1.42 1.86 -1.55
CA GLU A 66 -1.56 2.95 -0.58
C GLU A 66 -0.76 2.71 0.70
N GLY A 67 -0.67 1.45 1.09
CA GLY A 67 0.08 1.03 2.27
C GLY A 67 0.61 -0.38 2.12
N TRP A 68 1.82 -0.59 2.59
CA TRP A 68 2.50 -1.87 2.54
C TRP A 68 3.40 -2.06 3.77
N PHE A 69 3.07 -3.05 4.59
CA PHE A 69 3.75 -3.25 5.85
C PHE A 69 3.95 -4.75 6.15
N VAL A 70 5.11 -5.07 6.70
CA VAL A 70 5.41 -6.38 7.29
C VAL A 70 6.01 -6.15 8.68
N VAL A 71 5.49 -6.87 9.68
CA VAL A 71 6.01 -6.77 11.05
C VAL A 71 7.51 -7.07 11.08
N PRO A 72 8.31 -6.37 11.90
CA PRO A 72 9.77 -6.48 11.88
C PRO A 72 10.29 -7.90 11.92
N ASP A 73 9.77 -8.73 12.82
CA ASP A 73 10.22 -10.11 13.01
C ASP A 73 9.89 -11.07 11.86
N ALA A 74 8.99 -10.67 10.96
CA ALA A 74 8.61 -11.44 9.78
C ALA A 74 9.27 -10.93 8.49
N ARG A 75 10.05 -9.86 8.54
CA ARG A 75 10.73 -9.30 7.38
C ARG A 75 11.82 -10.22 6.84
N ARG A 76 12.27 -9.94 5.60
CA ARG A 76 13.33 -10.67 4.89
C ARG A 76 13.03 -12.16 4.66
N ARG A 77 11.75 -12.54 4.69
CA ARG A 77 11.24 -13.89 4.40
C ARG A 77 10.38 -13.93 3.13
N GLY A 78 10.45 -12.91 2.29
CA GLY A 78 9.68 -12.81 1.05
C GLY A 78 8.22 -12.41 1.22
N ILE A 79 7.73 -12.13 2.44
CA ILE A 79 6.32 -11.79 2.69
C ILE A 79 5.92 -10.51 1.98
N GLY A 80 6.76 -9.47 2.08
CA GLY A 80 6.49 -8.20 1.39
C GLY A 80 6.38 -8.38 -0.12
N ARG A 81 7.26 -9.17 -0.73
CA ARG A 81 7.22 -9.48 -2.15
C ARG A 81 5.93 -10.20 -2.54
N ARG A 82 5.50 -11.19 -1.76
CA ARG A 82 4.23 -11.92 -2.00
C ARG A 82 3.01 -11.02 -1.90
N LEU A 83 3.03 -10.04 -1.00
CA LEU A 83 1.96 -9.03 -0.92
C LEU A 83 1.90 -8.18 -2.19
N VAL A 84 3.07 -7.78 -2.73
CA VAL A 84 3.12 -7.04 -4.00
C VAL A 84 2.67 -7.91 -5.18
N GLU A 85 3.12 -9.16 -5.27
CA GLU A 85 2.67 -10.11 -6.30
C GLU A 85 1.14 -10.29 -6.27
N ALA A 86 0.55 -10.41 -5.08
CA ALA A 86 -0.91 -10.48 -4.91
C ALA A 86 -1.61 -9.15 -5.27
N ALA A 87 -0.98 -8.02 -5.00
CA ALA A 87 -1.47 -6.71 -5.42
C ALA A 87 -1.45 -6.55 -6.94
N GLU A 88 -0.42 -7.04 -7.61
CA GLU A 88 -0.34 -7.08 -9.08
C GLU A 88 -1.45 -7.95 -9.68
N ASP A 89 -1.72 -9.12 -9.10
CA ASP A 89 -2.78 -10.01 -9.58
C ASP A 89 -4.16 -9.36 -9.39
N TRP A 90 -4.38 -8.70 -8.25
CA TRP A 90 -5.58 -7.91 -8.04
C TRP A 90 -5.70 -6.77 -9.05
N ALA A 91 -4.62 -6.03 -9.30
CA ALA A 91 -4.59 -4.94 -10.27
C ALA A 91 -4.96 -5.42 -11.68
N ARG A 92 -4.40 -6.54 -12.12
CA ARG A 92 -4.73 -7.17 -13.42
C ARG A 92 -6.21 -7.57 -13.47
N ALA A 93 -6.75 -8.15 -12.40
CA ALA A 93 -8.17 -8.52 -12.29
C ALA A 93 -9.10 -7.30 -12.34
N GLN A 94 -8.63 -6.12 -11.89
CA GLN A 94 -9.35 -4.86 -11.99
C GLN A 94 -9.18 -4.17 -13.36
N GLY A 95 -8.47 -4.78 -14.30
CA GLY A 95 -8.21 -4.21 -15.63
C GLY A 95 -7.15 -3.10 -15.63
N CYS A 96 -6.32 -3.00 -14.60
CA CYS A 96 -5.19 -2.08 -14.55
C CYS A 96 -3.97 -2.70 -15.23
N ALA A 97 -3.26 -1.90 -16.01
CA ALA A 97 -2.01 -2.29 -16.65
C ALA A 97 -0.78 -1.79 -15.89
N GLU A 98 -0.99 -0.95 -14.87
CA GLU A 98 0.07 -0.34 -14.08
C GLU A 98 -0.29 -0.41 -12.58
N LEU A 99 0.72 -0.64 -11.76
CA LEU A 99 0.67 -0.56 -10.30
C LEU A 99 1.65 0.51 -9.85
N ALA A 100 1.16 1.55 -9.19
CA ALA A 100 1.96 2.61 -8.63
C ALA A 100 2.00 2.54 -7.10
N SER A 101 2.98 3.22 -6.52
CA SER A 101 3.13 3.40 -5.08
C SER A 101 3.97 4.63 -4.84
N ASP A 102 4.05 5.06 -3.59
CA ASP A 102 4.99 6.10 -3.16
C ASP A 102 5.73 5.71 -1.88
N SER A 103 6.72 6.50 -1.55
CA SER A 103 7.41 6.45 -0.27
C SER A 103 7.96 7.83 0.07
N GLU A 104 8.07 8.15 1.35
CA GLU A 104 8.77 9.36 1.77
C GLU A 104 10.21 9.37 1.28
N ALA A 105 10.70 10.55 0.87
CA ALA A 105 12.04 10.72 0.30
C ALA A 105 13.17 10.25 1.24
N GLY A 106 12.97 10.30 2.56
CA GLY A 106 13.93 9.83 3.56
C GLY A 106 13.77 8.35 3.97
N ASN A 107 12.78 7.62 3.43
CA ASN A 107 12.52 6.23 3.81
C ASN A 107 13.29 5.24 2.92
N GLU A 108 14.60 5.13 3.17
CA GLU A 108 15.49 4.25 2.40
C GLU A 108 15.08 2.76 2.46
N ILE A 109 14.50 2.34 3.59
CA ILE A 109 14.03 0.95 3.76
C ILE A 109 12.86 0.68 2.80
N SER A 110 11.90 1.59 2.73
CA SER A 110 10.76 1.48 1.80
C SER A 110 11.24 1.52 0.34
N GLN A 111 12.12 2.45 -0.01
CA GLN A 111 12.68 2.56 -1.35
C GLN A 111 13.41 1.29 -1.78
N ALA A 112 14.23 0.70 -0.89
CA ALA A 112 14.90 -0.56 -1.16
C ALA A 112 13.91 -1.72 -1.36
N ALA A 113 12.83 -1.75 -0.58
CA ALA A 113 11.77 -2.75 -0.70
C ALA A 113 11.02 -2.62 -2.02
N HIS A 114 10.68 -1.40 -2.46
CA HIS A 114 10.04 -1.15 -3.76
C HIS A 114 10.92 -1.64 -4.92
N ARG A 115 12.20 -1.26 -4.94
CA ARG A 115 13.14 -1.74 -5.96
C ARG A 115 13.25 -3.28 -5.96
N ALA A 116 13.34 -3.91 -4.79
CA ALA A 116 13.40 -5.36 -4.67
C ALA A 116 12.11 -6.07 -5.13
N ALA A 117 10.97 -5.37 -5.07
CA ALA A 117 9.68 -5.86 -5.58
C ALA A 117 9.46 -5.56 -7.07
N GLY A 118 10.41 -4.90 -7.74
CA GLY A 118 10.38 -4.66 -9.19
C GLY A 118 9.78 -3.32 -9.61
N PHE A 119 9.55 -2.40 -8.68
CA PHE A 119 9.15 -1.03 -9.04
C PHE A 119 10.34 -0.25 -9.58
N ASP A 120 10.11 0.49 -10.64
CA ASP A 120 11.02 1.51 -11.16
C ASP A 120 10.71 2.86 -10.51
N GLU A 121 11.74 3.64 -10.19
CA GLU A 121 11.56 4.99 -9.67
C GLU A 121 11.06 5.92 -10.79
N ALA A 122 9.88 6.51 -10.60
CA ALA A 122 9.23 7.35 -11.60
C ALA A 122 9.58 8.83 -11.44
N ALA A 123 9.39 9.39 -10.24
CA ALA A 123 9.63 10.80 -9.96
C ALA A 123 9.88 11.07 -8.48
N LEU A 124 10.62 12.15 -8.19
CA LEU A 124 10.69 12.75 -6.86
C LEU A 124 9.91 14.06 -6.90
N ILE A 125 8.84 14.17 -6.12
CA ILE A 125 7.96 15.34 -6.08
C ILE A 125 8.03 16.06 -4.74
N ARG A 126 7.66 17.36 -4.77
CA ARG A 126 7.44 18.18 -3.56
C ARG A 126 5.99 18.62 -3.55
N CYS A 127 5.28 18.34 -2.48
CA CYS A 127 3.90 18.74 -2.31
C CYS A 127 3.82 20.13 -1.66
N TYR A 128 2.90 20.98 -2.13
CA TYR A 128 2.65 22.31 -1.60
C TYR A 128 1.16 22.46 -1.31
N ARG A 129 0.84 23.14 -0.21
CA ARG A 129 -0.53 23.48 0.20
C ARG A 129 -0.64 24.96 0.47
N LYS A 130 -1.77 25.57 0.16
CA LYS A 130 -2.14 26.93 0.54
C LYS A 130 -3.58 26.93 1.05
N ASP A 131 -3.79 27.47 2.24
CA ASP A 131 -5.13 27.75 2.73
C ASP A 131 -5.66 29.04 2.06
N LEU A 132 -6.94 29.05 1.68
CA LEU A 132 -7.60 30.19 1.00
C LEU A 132 -8.54 30.94 1.92
#